data_38f51949b026c8dc5a5be2cab169ef54
#
_entry.id   38f51949b026c8dc5a5be2cab169ef54
#
_cell.length_a   1.000
_cell.length_b   1.000
_cell.length_c   1.000
_cell.angle_alpha   90.00
_cell.angle_beta   90.00
_cell.angle_gamma   90.00
#
_symmetry.space_group_name_H-M   'P 1'
#
loop_
_entity.id
_entity.type
_entity.pdbx_description
1 polymer ?
#
loop_
_entity_poly.entity_id
_entity_poly.type
_entity_poly.pdbx_seq_one_letter_code
_entity_poly.pdbx_strand_id
1 'polypeptide(L)'
;MIIEYFPGDAMPLLGRYQEDGLSEEERELLDVANGAVAFIYFTGQLYRFDDFRTSRPSGHPPAPSFVQVTELLERIRREASSAEEKEILLAVMDALAFIESSGQKKGLEEYLRYWETDTLPPVIAAFKTDSEAETWLDEQPVPPYGARVLIGNQYHSVKRSRERRDPGFLPIPTIEEFIGSHLEEGLPPAVAAFNTKEDAESWLANTPLSTRHAFITIGGKPHLAVCQERVNHRALYPLRRAEQ
;
A
#
# COMPACT_ATOMS: atom_id res chain seq x y z
N MET A 1 -19.61 4.23 -11.64
CA MET A 1 -18.27 4.59 -11.11
C MET A 1 -17.21 3.93 -11.95
N ILE A 2 -16.19 4.65 -12.41
CA ILE A 2 -15.02 4.08 -13.09
C ILE A 2 -14.09 3.54 -12.00
N ILE A 3 -13.77 2.25 -12.05
CA ILE A 3 -13.12 1.56 -10.93
C ILE A 3 -11.72 2.10 -10.62
N GLU A 4 -10.98 2.56 -11.63
CA GLU A 4 -9.64 3.13 -11.45
C GLU A 4 -9.64 4.43 -10.62
N TYR A 5 -10.77 5.14 -10.57
CA TYR A 5 -10.92 6.36 -9.77
C TYR A 5 -11.43 6.07 -8.35
N PHE A 6 -12.00 4.89 -8.11
CA PHE A 6 -12.57 4.53 -6.81
C PHE A 6 -11.67 4.83 -5.61
N PRO A 7 -10.36 4.49 -5.59
CA PRO A 7 -9.52 4.81 -4.44
C PRO A 7 -9.30 6.32 -4.26
N GLY A 8 -9.18 7.06 -5.39
CA GLY A 8 -9.05 8.51 -5.40
C GLY A 8 -10.29 9.25 -4.91
N ASP A 9 -11.47 8.65 -5.04
CA ASP A 9 -12.74 9.20 -4.56
C ASP A 9 -13.02 8.77 -3.12
N ALA A 10 -12.78 7.49 -2.79
CA ALA A 10 -13.13 6.90 -1.49
C ALA A 10 -12.23 7.40 -0.35
N MET A 11 -10.90 7.41 -0.55
CA MET A 11 -9.96 7.78 0.52
C MET A 11 -10.13 9.23 0.99
N PRO A 12 -10.24 10.25 0.12
CA PRO A 12 -10.54 11.62 0.54
C PRO A 12 -11.93 11.75 1.17
N LEU A 13 -12.93 11.00 0.71
CA LEU A 13 -14.26 11.02 1.29
C LEU A 13 -14.23 10.53 2.74
N LEU A 14 -13.60 9.39 3.00
CA LEU A 14 -13.43 8.83 4.35
C LEU A 14 -12.64 9.80 5.25
N GLY A 15 -11.55 10.42 4.73
CA GLY A 15 -10.77 11.42 5.46
C GLY A 15 -11.62 12.62 5.91
N ARG A 16 -12.51 13.13 5.07
CA ARG A 16 -13.43 14.21 5.48
C ARG A 16 -14.33 13.82 6.66
N TYR A 17 -14.89 12.60 6.64
CA TYR A 17 -15.72 12.12 7.75
C TYR A 17 -14.93 11.92 9.04
N GLN A 18 -13.63 11.63 8.97
CA GLN A 18 -12.77 11.53 10.17
C GLN A 18 -12.59 12.88 10.88
N GLU A 19 -12.67 14.00 10.14
CA GLU A 19 -12.58 15.38 10.68
C GLU A 19 -13.89 15.83 11.35
N ASP A 20 -15.04 15.21 11.02
CA ASP A 20 -16.39 15.63 11.39
C ASP A 20 -16.89 15.04 12.73
N GLY A 21 -16.20 15.34 13.83
CA GLY A 21 -16.76 15.15 15.19
C GLY A 21 -17.01 13.71 15.63
N LEU A 22 -16.39 12.72 14.99
CA LEU A 22 -16.45 11.32 15.37
C LEU A 22 -15.65 11.05 16.66
N SER A 23 -16.06 10.03 17.41
CA SER A 23 -15.28 9.50 18.53
C SER A 23 -13.96 8.88 18.05
N GLU A 24 -13.00 8.69 18.96
CA GLU A 24 -11.72 8.04 18.62
C GLU A 24 -11.93 6.61 18.09
N GLU A 25 -12.82 5.85 18.73
CA GLU A 25 -13.20 4.50 18.26
C GLU A 25 -13.79 4.50 16.85
N GLU A 26 -14.64 5.48 16.51
CA GLU A 26 -15.20 5.60 15.15
C GLU A 26 -14.16 5.99 14.11
N ARG A 27 -13.16 6.80 14.47
CA ARG A 27 -12.03 7.10 13.59
C ARG A 27 -11.18 5.87 13.30
N GLU A 28 -10.89 5.04 14.31
CA GLU A 28 -10.19 3.76 14.12
C GLU A 28 -10.97 2.83 13.17
N LEU A 29 -12.30 2.80 13.26
CA LEU A 29 -13.12 2.04 12.32
C LEU A 29 -13.03 2.60 10.89
N LEU A 30 -12.98 3.91 10.71
CA LEU A 30 -12.76 4.51 9.39
C LEU A 30 -11.35 4.28 8.86
N ASP A 31 -10.33 4.19 9.73
CA ASP A 31 -8.97 3.80 9.33
C ASP A 31 -8.95 2.38 8.76
N VAL A 32 -9.70 1.46 9.36
CA VAL A 32 -9.87 0.11 8.80
C VAL A 32 -10.54 0.15 7.41
N ALA A 33 -11.58 0.97 7.24
CA ALA A 33 -12.27 1.14 5.96
C ALA A 33 -11.34 1.74 4.88
N ASN A 34 -10.60 2.79 5.24
CA ASN A 34 -9.63 3.43 4.38
C ASN A 34 -8.48 2.47 4.00
N GLY A 35 -7.97 1.76 4.99
CA GLY A 35 -6.97 0.72 4.79
C GLY A 35 -7.43 -0.42 3.90
N ALA A 36 -8.71 -0.80 3.94
CA ALA A 36 -9.28 -1.82 3.03
C ALA A 36 -9.26 -1.35 1.56
N VAL A 37 -9.64 -0.10 1.29
CA VAL A 37 -9.56 0.51 -0.04
C VAL A 37 -8.11 0.56 -0.53
N ALA A 38 -7.21 1.06 0.31
CA ALA A 38 -5.79 1.16 0.02
C ALA A 38 -5.15 -0.23 -0.21
N PHE A 39 -5.51 -1.22 0.60
CA PHE A 39 -5.05 -2.60 0.46
C PHE A 39 -5.40 -3.18 -0.91
N ILE A 40 -6.66 -3.07 -1.33
CA ILE A 40 -7.13 -3.54 -2.65
C ILE A 40 -6.34 -2.86 -3.77
N TYR A 41 -6.16 -1.54 -3.67
CA TYR A 41 -5.48 -0.76 -4.70
C TYR A 41 -3.98 -1.09 -4.77
N PHE A 42 -3.26 -0.95 -3.67
CA PHE A 42 -1.81 -1.10 -3.65
C PHE A 42 -1.32 -2.55 -3.75
N THR A 43 -2.23 -3.53 -3.60
CA THR A 43 -1.96 -4.94 -3.90
C THR A 43 -2.45 -5.37 -5.29
N GLY A 44 -2.96 -4.44 -6.11
CA GLY A 44 -3.35 -4.69 -7.50
C GLY A 44 -4.61 -5.53 -7.67
N GLN A 45 -5.52 -5.48 -6.72
CA GLN A 45 -6.73 -6.28 -6.73
C GLN A 45 -7.96 -5.52 -7.25
N LEU A 46 -7.76 -4.29 -7.74
CA LEU A 46 -8.85 -3.38 -8.10
C LEU A 46 -9.84 -3.98 -9.10
N TYR A 47 -9.36 -4.63 -10.15
CA TYR A 47 -10.23 -5.26 -11.14
C TYR A 47 -10.90 -6.55 -10.66
N ARG A 48 -10.25 -7.31 -9.77
CA ARG A 48 -10.90 -8.46 -9.12
C ARG A 48 -12.02 -8.01 -8.19
N PHE A 49 -11.83 -6.89 -7.54
CA PHE A 49 -12.87 -6.24 -6.73
C PHE A 49 -14.02 -5.73 -7.59
N ASP A 50 -13.75 -5.14 -8.75
CA ASP A 50 -14.77 -4.71 -9.71
C ASP A 50 -15.61 -5.89 -10.22
N ASP A 51 -14.96 -6.99 -10.61
CA ASP A 51 -15.62 -8.23 -11.00
C ASP A 51 -16.51 -8.79 -9.87
N PHE A 52 -16.03 -8.73 -8.63
CA PHE A 52 -16.78 -9.13 -7.45
C PHE A 52 -18.03 -8.27 -7.25
N ARG A 53 -17.94 -6.95 -7.40
CA ARG A 53 -19.09 -6.04 -7.30
C ARG A 53 -20.11 -6.29 -8.39
N THR A 54 -19.66 -6.44 -9.62
CA THR A 54 -20.56 -6.61 -10.80
C THR A 54 -21.22 -7.98 -10.84
N SER A 55 -20.63 -9.01 -10.26
CA SER A 55 -21.18 -10.37 -10.21
C SER A 55 -22.22 -10.58 -9.11
N ARG A 56 -22.42 -9.62 -8.20
CA ARG A 56 -23.34 -9.76 -7.07
C ARG A 56 -24.74 -9.25 -7.36
N PRO A 57 -25.80 -10.01 -6.99
CA PRO A 57 -27.14 -9.47 -6.92
C PRO A 57 -27.24 -8.44 -5.78
N SER A 58 -28.14 -7.47 -5.94
CA SER A 58 -28.40 -6.41 -4.95
C SER A 58 -28.70 -6.99 -3.56
N GLY A 59 -27.87 -6.66 -2.58
CA GLY A 59 -28.03 -7.08 -1.19
C GLY A 59 -26.75 -7.76 -0.67
N HIS A 60 -25.99 -7.02 0.17
CA HIS A 60 -24.72 -7.52 0.70
C HIS A 60 -24.95 -8.19 2.05
N PRO A 61 -24.55 -9.47 2.24
CA PRO A 61 -24.38 -9.95 3.60
C PRO A 61 -23.26 -9.13 4.26
N PRO A 62 -23.46 -8.67 5.51
CA PRO A 62 -22.40 -8.00 6.23
C PRO A 62 -21.19 -8.93 6.32
N ALA A 63 -20.00 -8.38 6.14
CA ALA A 63 -18.77 -9.10 6.36
C ALA A 63 -18.63 -9.36 7.88
N PRO A 64 -18.73 -10.60 8.38
CA PRO A 64 -18.84 -10.88 9.80
C PRO A 64 -17.67 -10.34 10.63
N SER A 65 -16.48 -10.25 10.02
CA SER A 65 -15.29 -9.70 10.67
C SER A 65 -15.27 -8.17 10.73
N PHE A 66 -16.16 -7.48 10.01
CA PHE A 66 -16.16 -6.02 9.84
C PHE A 66 -17.51 -5.40 10.20
N VAL A 67 -18.30 -6.04 11.09
CA VAL A 67 -19.67 -5.61 11.42
C VAL A 67 -19.69 -4.16 11.90
N GLN A 68 -18.83 -3.78 12.86
CA GLN A 68 -18.80 -2.42 13.42
C GLN A 68 -18.44 -1.38 12.34
N VAL A 69 -17.45 -1.68 11.49
CA VAL A 69 -17.08 -0.79 10.37
C VAL A 69 -18.24 -0.61 9.41
N THR A 70 -18.92 -1.72 9.07
CA THR A 70 -20.06 -1.70 8.14
C THR A 70 -21.24 -0.92 8.73
N GLU A 71 -21.56 -1.09 10.02
CA GLU A 71 -22.62 -0.35 10.71
C GLU A 71 -22.33 1.16 10.75
N LEU A 72 -21.07 1.55 11.02
CA LEU A 72 -20.64 2.96 10.97
C LEU A 72 -20.81 3.52 9.56
N LEU A 73 -20.29 2.83 8.54
CA LEU A 73 -20.40 3.26 7.13
C LEU A 73 -21.86 3.37 6.68
N GLU A 74 -22.74 2.45 7.11
CA GLU A 74 -24.16 2.50 6.79
C GLU A 74 -24.87 3.69 7.47
N ARG A 75 -24.47 4.06 8.69
CA ARG A 75 -24.95 5.27 9.37
C ARG A 75 -24.53 6.52 8.59
N ILE A 76 -23.23 6.65 8.27
CA ILE A 76 -22.70 7.76 7.48
C ILE A 76 -23.40 7.83 6.12
N ARG A 77 -23.60 6.71 5.43
CA ARG A 77 -24.27 6.65 4.13
C ARG A 77 -25.72 7.16 4.18
N ARG A 78 -26.44 6.91 5.27
CA ARG A 78 -27.82 7.43 5.44
C ARG A 78 -27.84 8.96 5.59
N GLU A 79 -26.81 9.52 6.20
CA GLU A 79 -26.65 10.96 6.44
C GLU A 79 -26.01 11.69 5.24
N ALA A 80 -25.32 10.97 4.34
CA ALA A 80 -24.65 11.54 3.19
C ALA A 80 -25.61 12.33 2.29
N SER A 81 -25.16 13.49 1.82
CA SER A 81 -25.99 14.46 1.11
C SER A 81 -26.18 14.13 -0.37
N SER A 82 -25.21 13.49 -1.00
CA SER A 82 -25.24 13.17 -2.43
C SER A 82 -25.43 11.69 -2.74
N ALA A 83 -26.00 11.38 -3.92
CA ALA A 83 -26.11 10.03 -4.41
C ALA A 83 -24.72 9.43 -4.71
N GLU A 84 -23.76 10.25 -5.13
CA GLU A 84 -22.39 9.85 -5.42
C GLU A 84 -21.67 9.40 -4.14
N GLU A 85 -21.73 10.18 -3.05
CA GLU A 85 -21.16 9.79 -1.75
C GLU A 85 -21.76 8.47 -1.25
N LYS A 86 -23.09 8.30 -1.39
CA LYS A 86 -23.78 7.06 -1.01
C LYS A 86 -23.27 5.85 -1.81
N GLU A 87 -22.98 6.03 -3.08
CA GLU A 87 -22.43 4.97 -3.93
C GLU A 87 -20.98 4.63 -3.57
N ILE A 88 -20.15 5.65 -3.29
CA ILE A 88 -18.77 5.45 -2.84
C ILE A 88 -18.74 4.69 -1.51
N LEU A 89 -19.54 5.10 -0.51
CA LEU A 89 -19.63 4.42 0.78
C LEU A 89 -20.12 2.97 0.65
N LEU A 90 -21.06 2.71 -0.26
CA LEU A 90 -21.49 1.36 -0.60
C LEU A 90 -20.31 0.55 -1.17
N ALA A 91 -19.54 1.14 -2.07
CA ALA A 91 -18.35 0.47 -2.64
C ALA A 91 -17.27 0.19 -1.58
N VAL A 92 -17.12 1.04 -0.56
CA VAL A 92 -16.24 0.78 0.59
C VAL A 92 -16.72 -0.43 1.41
N MET A 93 -18.02 -0.54 1.66
CA MET A 93 -18.59 -1.73 2.32
C MET A 93 -18.38 -2.99 1.47
N ASP A 94 -18.51 -2.88 0.15
CA ASP A 94 -18.21 -3.98 -0.79
C ASP A 94 -16.73 -4.38 -0.74
N ALA A 95 -15.81 -3.43 -0.51
CA ALA A 95 -14.39 -3.72 -0.37
C ALA A 95 -14.10 -4.60 0.86
N LEU A 96 -14.74 -4.30 2.00
CA LEU A 96 -14.65 -5.13 3.21
C LEU A 96 -15.21 -6.54 2.96
N ALA A 97 -16.35 -6.63 2.29
CA ALA A 97 -16.97 -7.91 1.93
C ALA A 97 -16.13 -8.72 0.93
N PHE A 98 -15.42 -8.05 0.00
CA PHE A 98 -14.48 -8.68 -0.91
C PHE A 98 -13.28 -9.29 -0.16
N ILE A 99 -12.69 -8.54 0.76
CA ILE A 99 -11.56 -8.99 1.59
C ILE A 99 -11.97 -10.20 2.46
N GLU A 100 -13.15 -10.15 3.07
CA GLU A 100 -13.71 -11.26 3.84
C GLU A 100 -13.90 -12.51 2.98
N SER A 101 -14.63 -12.37 1.86
CA SER A 101 -14.99 -13.49 0.98
C SER A 101 -13.80 -14.12 0.27
N SER A 102 -12.73 -13.34 0.05
CA SER A 102 -11.46 -13.83 -0.53
C SER A 102 -10.49 -14.39 0.50
N GLY A 103 -10.85 -14.40 1.79
CA GLY A 103 -10.01 -14.92 2.89
C GLY A 103 -8.77 -14.06 3.18
N GLN A 104 -8.80 -12.76 2.81
CA GLN A 104 -7.63 -11.89 2.90
C GLN A 104 -7.58 -11.01 4.16
N LYS A 105 -8.42 -11.28 5.15
CA LYS A 105 -8.44 -10.52 6.41
C LYS A 105 -7.05 -10.40 7.04
N LYS A 106 -6.31 -11.51 7.15
CA LYS A 106 -4.94 -11.49 7.67
C LYS A 106 -4.00 -10.60 6.86
N GLY A 107 -4.16 -10.59 5.53
CA GLY A 107 -3.40 -9.72 4.64
C GLY A 107 -3.69 -8.24 4.88
N LEU A 108 -4.96 -7.89 5.10
CA LEU A 108 -5.36 -6.55 5.49
C LEU A 108 -4.78 -6.16 6.85
N GLU A 109 -4.89 -7.02 7.89
CA GLU A 109 -4.32 -6.76 9.22
C GLU A 109 -2.80 -6.51 9.18
N GLU A 110 -2.07 -7.25 8.34
CA GLU A 110 -0.64 -7.04 8.12
C GLU A 110 -0.36 -5.74 7.34
N TYR A 111 -1.28 -5.33 6.47
CA TYR A 111 -1.18 -4.09 5.73
C TYR A 111 -1.48 -2.88 6.64
N LEU A 112 -2.49 -2.95 7.51
CA LEU A 112 -2.82 -1.88 8.46
C LEU A 112 -1.67 -1.62 9.43
N ARG A 113 -1.00 -2.65 9.94
CA ARG A 113 0.20 -2.49 10.78
C ARG A 113 1.32 -1.69 10.11
N TYR A 114 1.39 -1.71 8.79
CA TYR A 114 2.31 -0.85 8.05
C TYR A 114 1.97 0.65 8.19
N TRP A 115 0.68 1.01 8.24
CA TRP A 115 0.23 2.40 8.38
C TRP A 115 0.49 2.95 9.80
N GLU A 116 0.48 2.10 10.80
CA GLU A 116 0.76 2.46 12.20
C GLU A 116 2.25 2.62 12.50
N THR A 117 3.09 2.05 11.62
CA THR A 117 4.55 2.08 11.78
C THR A 117 5.18 2.88 10.66
N ASP A 118 6.16 3.72 11.00
CA ASP A 118 6.96 4.43 10.00
C ASP A 118 7.85 3.45 9.22
N THR A 119 7.24 2.70 8.30
CA THR A 119 7.90 1.66 7.51
C THR A 119 7.65 1.84 6.03
N LEU A 120 8.58 1.35 5.20
CA LEU A 120 8.40 1.34 3.76
C LEU A 120 7.20 0.50 3.32
N PRO A 121 6.42 0.95 2.31
CA PRO A 121 5.25 0.24 1.83
C PRO A 121 5.60 -1.16 1.30
N PRO A 122 4.69 -2.14 1.51
CA PRO A 122 4.85 -3.45 0.92
C PRO A 122 4.74 -3.40 -0.61
N VAL A 123 5.45 -4.29 -1.27
CA VAL A 123 5.37 -4.50 -2.72
C VAL A 123 4.91 -5.92 -3.03
N ILE A 124 4.27 -6.10 -4.21
CA ILE A 124 3.76 -7.42 -4.63
C ILE A 124 4.77 -8.20 -5.48
N ALA A 125 5.74 -7.52 -6.10
CA ALA A 125 6.79 -8.12 -6.91
C ALA A 125 8.04 -7.25 -6.93
N ALA A 126 9.19 -7.84 -7.26
CA ALA A 126 10.45 -7.13 -7.46
C ALA A 126 11.19 -7.71 -8.67
N PHE A 127 11.75 -6.86 -9.51
CA PHE A 127 12.42 -7.18 -10.76
C PHE A 127 13.78 -6.50 -10.80
N LYS A 128 14.73 -7.10 -11.49
CA LYS A 128 16.04 -6.49 -11.72
C LYS A 128 16.03 -5.45 -12.84
N THR A 129 15.17 -5.66 -13.84
CA THR A 129 15.10 -4.84 -15.05
C THR A 129 13.66 -4.55 -15.45
N ASP A 130 13.48 -3.47 -16.24
CA ASP A 130 12.18 -3.12 -16.84
C ASP A 130 11.65 -4.27 -17.73
N SER A 131 12.53 -4.95 -18.48
CA SER A 131 12.14 -6.06 -19.35
C SER A 131 11.56 -7.25 -18.58
N GLU A 132 12.12 -7.58 -17.40
CA GLU A 132 11.55 -8.61 -16.53
C GLU A 132 10.18 -8.20 -16.01
N ALA A 133 10.04 -6.94 -15.60
CA ALA A 133 8.78 -6.39 -15.12
C ALA A 133 7.70 -6.39 -16.20
N GLU A 134 8.02 -5.96 -17.42
CA GLU A 134 7.09 -5.96 -18.56
C GLU A 134 6.65 -7.37 -18.92
N THR A 135 7.59 -8.34 -18.97
CA THR A 135 7.27 -9.75 -19.24
C THR A 135 6.30 -10.29 -18.19
N TRP A 136 6.58 -10.04 -16.90
CA TRP A 136 5.69 -10.45 -15.82
C TRP A 136 4.29 -9.80 -15.95
N LEU A 137 4.23 -8.52 -16.32
CA LEU A 137 2.97 -7.81 -16.45
C LEU A 137 2.14 -8.34 -17.64
N ASP A 138 2.77 -8.72 -18.73
CA ASP A 138 2.11 -9.31 -19.91
C ASP A 138 1.54 -10.71 -19.63
N GLU A 139 2.12 -11.45 -18.68
CA GLU A 139 1.64 -12.75 -18.24
C GLU A 139 0.45 -12.67 -17.27
N GLN A 140 0.13 -11.48 -16.73
CA GLN A 140 -0.99 -11.34 -15.80
C GLN A 140 -2.33 -11.44 -16.54
N PRO A 141 -3.21 -12.39 -16.19
CA PRO A 141 -4.55 -12.50 -16.81
C PRO A 141 -5.43 -11.29 -16.50
N VAL A 142 -5.19 -10.63 -15.39
CA VAL A 142 -5.82 -9.39 -14.95
C VAL A 142 -4.73 -8.44 -14.51
N PRO A 143 -4.56 -7.26 -15.16
CA PRO A 143 -3.52 -6.32 -14.77
C PRO A 143 -3.67 -5.89 -13.31
N PRO A 144 -2.60 -5.93 -12.50
CA PRO A 144 -2.67 -5.51 -11.11
C PRO A 144 -2.58 -3.98 -10.98
N TYR A 145 -3.54 -3.26 -11.55
CA TYR A 145 -3.58 -1.80 -11.58
C TYR A 145 -3.46 -1.20 -10.18
N GLY A 146 -2.60 -0.22 -10.02
CA GLY A 146 -2.32 0.46 -8.75
C GLY A 146 -1.29 -0.24 -7.87
N ALA A 147 -0.99 -1.52 -8.12
CA ALA A 147 -0.02 -2.26 -7.32
C ALA A 147 1.34 -1.57 -7.25
N ARG A 148 2.00 -1.73 -6.11
CA ARG A 148 3.39 -1.32 -5.93
C ARG A 148 4.33 -2.47 -6.23
N VAL A 149 5.35 -2.21 -7.04
CA VAL A 149 6.43 -3.14 -7.39
C VAL A 149 7.78 -2.44 -7.26
N LEU A 150 8.87 -3.22 -7.19
CA LEU A 150 10.24 -2.71 -7.30
C LEU A 150 10.80 -3.10 -8.66
N ILE A 151 11.42 -2.14 -9.35
CA ILE A 151 12.22 -2.40 -10.54
C ILE A 151 13.62 -1.83 -10.27
N GLY A 152 14.62 -2.70 -10.28
CA GLY A 152 15.91 -2.37 -9.68
C GLY A 152 15.73 -2.09 -8.20
N ASN A 153 16.06 -0.86 -7.79
CA ASN A 153 15.90 -0.38 -6.43
C ASN A 153 14.85 0.76 -6.31
N GLN A 154 14.00 0.95 -7.31
CA GLN A 154 13.02 2.02 -7.36
C GLN A 154 11.60 1.47 -7.24
N TYR A 155 10.77 2.16 -6.47
CA TYR A 155 9.33 1.87 -6.39
C TYR A 155 8.62 2.33 -7.65
N HIS A 156 7.69 1.50 -8.14
CA HIS A 156 6.82 1.80 -9.26
C HIS A 156 5.37 1.44 -8.91
N SER A 157 4.44 2.18 -9.50
CA SER A 157 3.01 1.83 -9.52
C SER A 157 2.67 1.23 -10.87
N VAL A 158 1.96 0.11 -10.88
CA VAL A 158 1.42 -0.49 -12.11
C VAL A 158 0.29 0.40 -12.63
N LYS A 159 0.37 0.85 -13.88
CA LYS A 159 -0.62 1.72 -14.53
C LYS A 159 -1.31 1.09 -15.74
N ARG A 160 -0.97 -0.15 -16.08
CA ARG A 160 -1.65 -0.87 -17.15
C ARG A 160 -3.10 -1.14 -16.76
N SER A 161 -4.03 -0.57 -17.53
CA SER A 161 -5.47 -0.81 -17.37
C SER A 161 -5.93 -2.01 -18.21
N ARG A 162 -7.16 -2.49 -17.98
CA ARG A 162 -7.78 -3.54 -18.80
C ARG A 162 -7.96 -3.11 -20.25
N GLU A 163 -8.21 -1.83 -20.48
CA GLU A 163 -8.54 -1.29 -21.79
C GLU A 163 -7.32 -0.76 -22.56
N ARG A 164 -6.28 -0.35 -21.83
CA ARG A 164 -5.09 0.31 -22.38
C ARG A 164 -3.82 -0.42 -21.96
N ARG A 165 -2.91 -0.62 -22.91
CA ARG A 165 -1.60 -1.22 -22.64
C ARG A 165 -0.55 -0.24 -22.11
N ASP A 166 -0.80 1.08 -22.18
CA ASP A 166 0.13 2.14 -21.79
C ASP A 166 -0.31 2.88 -20.54
N PRO A 167 0.65 3.41 -19.76
CA PRO A 167 2.00 2.92 -19.50
C PRO A 167 1.99 1.68 -18.60
N GLY A 168 2.97 0.77 -18.68
CA GLY A 168 3.07 -0.40 -17.80
C GLY A 168 3.33 0.01 -16.34
N PHE A 169 4.40 0.79 -16.14
CA PHE A 169 4.87 1.20 -14.82
C PHE A 169 5.12 2.71 -14.73
N LEU A 170 4.80 3.30 -13.58
CA LEU A 170 5.10 4.69 -13.26
C LEU A 170 6.04 4.72 -12.05
N PRO A 171 7.25 5.31 -12.14
CA PRO A 171 8.12 5.50 -11.00
C PRO A 171 7.45 6.35 -9.91
N ILE A 172 7.67 5.98 -8.64
CA ILE A 172 7.20 6.75 -7.48
C ILE A 172 8.38 6.98 -6.51
N PRO A 173 8.56 8.21 -5.98
CA PRO A 173 9.73 8.60 -5.19
C PRO A 173 9.64 8.14 -3.73
N THR A 174 9.16 6.92 -3.49
CA THR A 174 8.89 6.41 -2.14
C THR A 174 10.14 6.36 -1.26
N ILE A 175 11.29 5.95 -1.81
CA ILE A 175 12.55 5.88 -1.06
C ILE A 175 13.09 7.28 -0.78
N GLU A 176 13.03 8.14 -1.77
CA GLU A 176 13.50 9.53 -1.68
C GLU A 176 12.69 10.32 -0.66
N GLU A 177 11.36 10.17 -0.68
CA GLU A 177 10.45 10.79 0.29
C GLU A 177 10.68 10.25 1.70
N PHE A 178 10.81 8.93 1.86
CA PHE A 178 11.11 8.30 3.14
C PHE A 178 12.45 8.76 3.72
N ILE A 179 13.50 8.81 2.91
CA ILE A 179 14.81 9.34 3.33
C ILE A 179 14.70 10.83 3.67
N GLY A 180 13.96 11.60 2.86
CA GLY A 180 13.78 13.05 3.05
C GLY A 180 13.17 13.38 4.40
N SER A 181 12.06 12.75 4.78
CA SER A 181 11.40 12.98 6.08
C SER A 181 12.33 12.67 7.25
N HIS A 182 13.07 11.56 7.21
CA HIS A 182 14.02 11.21 8.25
C HIS A 182 15.23 12.14 8.34
N LEU A 183 15.67 12.73 7.21
CA LEU A 183 16.74 13.73 7.24
C LEU A 183 16.28 15.06 7.84
N GLU A 184 14.99 15.41 7.70
CA GLU A 184 14.38 16.60 8.30
C GLU A 184 14.13 16.43 9.80
N GLU A 185 13.62 15.27 10.22
CA GLU A 185 13.31 14.96 11.62
C GLU A 185 14.55 14.58 12.45
N GLY A 186 15.62 14.16 11.79
CA GLY A 186 16.83 13.61 12.39
C GLY A 186 16.89 12.09 12.28
N LEU A 187 18.02 11.59 11.78
CA LEU A 187 18.20 10.15 11.55
C LEU A 187 18.14 9.35 12.85
N PRO A 188 17.40 8.24 12.91
CA PRO A 188 17.48 7.30 14.00
C PRO A 188 18.91 6.75 14.19
N PRO A 189 19.26 6.27 15.40
CA PRO A 189 20.55 5.63 15.63
C PRO A 189 20.76 4.45 14.67
N ALA A 190 21.98 4.35 14.10
CA ALA A 190 22.34 3.22 13.27
C ALA A 190 22.34 1.93 14.10
N VAL A 191 21.64 0.89 13.61
CA VAL A 191 21.56 -0.42 14.29
C VAL A 191 22.83 -1.26 14.09
N ALA A 192 23.62 -0.95 13.06
CA ALA A 192 24.90 -1.62 12.75
C ALA A 192 25.84 -0.68 12.01
N ALA A 193 27.15 -0.97 12.08
CA ALA A 193 28.20 -0.24 11.40
C ALA A 193 29.15 -1.20 10.68
N PHE A 194 29.46 -0.91 9.43
CA PHE A 194 30.31 -1.71 8.56
C PHE A 194 31.44 -0.88 7.96
N ASN A 195 32.56 -1.50 7.68
CA ASN A 195 33.68 -0.82 7.00
C ASN A 195 33.45 -0.84 5.48
N THR A 196 32.85 -1.91 4.94
CA THR A 196 32.65 -2.10 3.49
C THR A 196 31.18 -2.33 3.16
N LYS A 197 30.83 -2.13 1.88
CA LYS A 197 29.49 -2.41 1.36
C LYS A 197 29.21 -3.92 1.36
N GLU A 198 30.20 -4.72 1.04
CA GLU A 198 30.11 -6.18 0.99
C GLU A 198 29.77 -6.77 2.36
N ASP A 199 30.35 -6.23 3.45
CA ASP A 199 30.02 -6.63 4.82
C ASP A 199 28.56 -6.30 5.16
N ALA A 200 28.10 -5.10 4.78
CA ALA A 200 26.72 -4.67 4.98
C ALA A 200 25.71 -5.50 4.17
N GLU A 201 26.02 -5.82 2.91
CA GLU A 201 25.21 -6.69 2.05
C GLU A 201 25.12 -8.11 2.64
N SER A 202 26.23 -8.67 3.12
CA SER A 202 26.27 -9.98 3.77
C SER A 202 25.44 -9.99 5.06
N TRP A 203 25.52 -8.93 5.87
CA TRP A 203 24.68 -8.77 7.05
C TRP A 203 23.19 -8.71 6.68
N LEU A 204 22.82 -7.86 5.71
CA LEU A 204 21.44 -7.68 5.27
C LEU A 204 20.87 -8.99 4.69
N ALA A 205 21.69 -9.81 4.02
CA ALA A 205 21.26 -11.10 3.48
C ALA A 205 20.87 -12.10 4.59
N ASN A 206 21.49 -12.02 5.77
CA ASN A 206 21.34 -12.99 6.85
C ASN A 206 20.55 -12.48 8.06
N THR A 207 20.19 -11.19 8.08
CA THR A 207 19.47 -10.58 9.22
C THR A 207 18.02 -10.34 8.86
N PRO A 208 17.07 -10.97 9.58
CA PRO A 208 15.67 -10.59 9.48
C PRO A 208 15.49 -9.19 10.09
N LEU A 209 14.90 -8.27 9.35
CA LEU A 209 14.52 -6.97 9.88
C LEU A 209 13.10 -7.04 10.42
N SER A 210 12.90 -6.68 11.68
CA SER A 210 11.56 -6.59 12.29
C SER A 210 10.68 -5.54 11.59
N THR A 211 11.32 -4.49 11.12
CA THR A 211 10.79 -3.49 10.20
C THR A 211 11.41 -3.74 8.82
N ARG A 212 10.74 -3.32 7.74
CA ARG A 212 11.24 -3.51 6.36
C ARG A 212 12.49 -2.69 6.05
N HIS A 213 12.99 -1.94 7.01
CA HIS A 213 14.17 -1.09 6.87
C HIS A 213 14.98 -1.01 8.16
N ALA A 214 16.23 -0.54 8.03
CA ALA A 214 17.10 -0.19 9.15
C ALA A 214 18.10 0.88 8.71
N PHE A 215 18.45 1.79 9.62
CA PHE A 215 19.56 2.73 9.40
C PHE A 215 20.86 2.09 9.85
N ILE A 216 21.86 2.13 8.98
CA ILE A 216 23.21 1.57 9.22
C ILE A 216 24.28 2.57 8.80
N THR A 217 25.54 2.32 9.15
CA THR A 217 26.67 3.07 8.60
C THR A 217 27.61 2.17 7.79
N ILE A 218 28.12 2.68 6.67
CA ILE A 218 29.12 2.01 5.83
C ILE A 218 30.27 3.01 5.62
N GLY A 219 31.47 2.67 6.07
CA GLY A 219 32.61 3.58 6.02
C GLY A 219 32.34 4.92 6.74
N GLY A 220 31.58 4.90 7.84
CA GLY A 220 31.19 6.08 8.60
C GLY A 220 30.07 6.93 7.94
N LYS A 221 29.52 6.53 6.79
CA LYS A 221 28.43 7.23 6.09
C LYS A 221 27.10 6.54 6.34
N PRO A 222 26.00 7.29 6.59
CA PRO A 222 24.70 6.71 6.85
C PRO A 222 24.08 6.12 5.57
N HIS A 223 23.41 4.97 5.74
CA HIS A 223 22.68 4.24 4.69
C HIS A 223 21.35 3.73 5.24
N LEU A 224 20.37 3.61 4.36
CA LEU A 224 19.13 2.89 4.60
C LEU A 224 19.26 1.48 4.03
N ALA A 225 19.17 0.48 4.88
CA ALA A 225 19.06 -0.92 4.49
C ALA A 225 17.58 -1.27 4.36
N VAL A 226 17.16 -1.84 3.24
CA VAL A 226 15.76 -2.20 2.95
C VAL A 226 15.65 -3.70 2.71
N CYS A 227 14.62 -4.33 3.31
CA CYS A 227 14.32 -5.74 3.14
C CYS A 227 12.81 -5.92 2.88
N GLN A 228 12.45 -6.35 1.68
CA GLN A 228 11.10 -6.75 1.30
C GLN A 228 11.06 -8.30 1.20
N GLU A 229 10.86 -8.95 2.34
CA GLU A 229 10.99 -10.42 2.47
C GLU A 229 10.09 -11.19 1.51
N ARG A 230 8.83 -10.74 1.33
CA ARG A 230 7.85 -11.42 0.48
C ARG A 230 8.28 -11.55 -0.99
N VAL A 231 9.11 -10.64 -1.46
CA VAL A 231 9.62 -10.61 -2.83
C VAL A 231 11.13 -10.85 -2.90
N ASN A 232 11.74 -11.27 -1.78
CA ASN A 232 13.17 -11.52 -1.64
C ASN A 232 14.05 -10.39 -2.18
N HIS A 233 13.64 -9.14 -1.94
CA HIS A 233 14.39 -7.95 -2.35
C HIS A 233 15.14 -7.35 -1.16
N ARG A 234 16.43 -7.07 -1.34
CA ARG A 234 17.29 -6.39 -0.37
C ARG A 234 18.13 -5.34 -1.08
N ALA A 235 18.19 -4.15 -0.50
CA ALA A 235 18.93 -3.03 -1.08
C ALA A 235 19.53 -2.12 -0.01
N LEU A 236 20.63 -1.44 -0.37
CA LEU A 236 21.31 -0.42 0.43
C LEU A 236 21.23 0.91 -0.32
N TYR A 237 20.67 1.93 0.32
CA TYR A 237 20.53 3.27 -0.23
C TYR A 237 21.43 4.24 0.55
N PRO A 238 22.37 4.93 -0.10
CA PRO A 238 23.17 5.95 0.57
C PRO A 238 22.30 7.16 0.92
N LEU A 239 22.35 7.62 2.16
CA LEU A 239 21.70 8.86 2.55
C LEU A 239 22.58 10.03 2.15
N ARG A 240 22.21 10.71 1.07
CA ARG A 240 22.86 11.96 0.65
C ARG A 240 21.94 13.11 1.03
N ARG A 241 22.47 14.10 1.74
CA ARG A 241 21.80 15.40 1.73
C ARG A 241 21.84 15.90 0.28
N ALA A 242 20.70 16.33 -0.24
CA ALA A 242 20.68 17.06 -1.51
C ALA A 242 21.70 18.21 -1.35
N GLU A 243 22.74 18.22 -2.18
CA GLU A 243 23.63 19.39 -2.26
C GLU A 243 22.76 20.55 -2.76
N GLN A 244 22.60 21.56 -1.91
CA GLN A 244 21.93 22.82 -2.23
C GLN A 244 22.75 23.61 -3.23
#